data_2c30471c5e4cce196574a6bcf9067299
#
_entry.id   2c30471c5e4cce196574a6bcf9067299
#
_cell.length_a   1.000
_cell.length_b   1.000
_cell.length_c   1.000
_cell.angle_alpha   90.00
_cell.angle_beta   90.00
_cell.angle_gamma   90.00
#
_symmetry.space_group_name_H-M   'P 1'
#
loop_
_entity.id
_entity.type
_entity.pdbx_description
1 polymer ?
#
loop_
_entity_poly.entity_id
_entity_poly.type
_entity_poly.pdbx_seq_one_letter_code
_entity_poly.pdbx_strand_id
1 'polypeptide(L)'
;RGQWDALVAEYTQFESEYQQRKTELHGLQYPLIDAQKKAEQRTKALEKDLERKRQSKTRISSDMDEARNMIARATGLSPQELPYAAELMDVGEENEEWRTAMNVAYRSLATVILVDSCHENGFAAKVSQIPPGGAPTTQLAVRRHERPCGG
;
A
#
# COMPACT_ATOMS: atom_id res chain seq x y z
N ARG A 1 59.50 -14.71 42.13
CA ARG A 1 58.77 -13.41 41.88
C ARG A 1 58.64 -13.13 40.36
N GLY A 2 59.77 -13.18 39.59
CA GLY A 2 59.69 -12.83 38.15
C GLY A 2 58.76 -13.67 37.29
N GLN A 3 58.55 -14.95 37.58
CA GLN A 3 57.59 -15.80 36.82
C GLN A 3 56.12 -15.43 37.09
N TRP A 4 55.78 -14.99 38.30
CA TRP A 4 54.49 -14.53 38.66
C TRP A 4 54.13 -13.20 37.99
N ASP A 5 55.12 -12.28 37.99
CA ASP A 5 54.92 -10.97 37.35
C ASP A 5 54.72 -11.11 35.82
N ALA A 6 55.44 -12.03 35.19
CA ALA A 6 55.28 -12.35 33.78
C ALA A 6 53.89 -12.95 33.48
N LEU A 7 53.40 -13.87 34.30
CA LEU A 7 52.08 -14.46 34.15
C LEU A 7 50.94 -13.45 34.29
N VAL A 8 51.06 -12.53 35.26
CA VAL A 8 50.10 -11.44 35.46
C VAL A 8 50.09 -10.49 34.26
N ALA A 9 51.25 -10.16 33.70
CA ALA A 9 51.32 -9.32 32.51
C ALA A 9 50.63 -9.98 31.29
N GLU A 10 50.89 -11.27 31.08
CA GLU A 10 50.31 -12.06 30.00
C GLU A 10 48.78 -12.17 30.13
N TYR A 11 48.29 -12.40 31.35
CA TYR A 11 46.86 -12.40 31.63
C TYR A 11 46.21 -11.03 31.36
N THR A 12 46.82 -9.95 31.79
CA THR A 12 46.32 -8.59 31.57
C THR A 12 46.25 -8.25 30.08
N GLN A 13 47.29 -8.67 29.33
CA GLN A 13 47.27 -8.50 27.87
C GLN A 13 46.17 -9.29 27.23
N PHE A 14 45.98 -10.57 27.57
CA PHE A 14 44.93 -11.43 27.08
C PHE A 14 43.52 -10.84 27.38
N GLU A 15 43.31 -10.35 28.61
CA GLU A 15 42.04 -9.74 28.99
C GLU A 15 41.74 -8.49 28.15
N SER A 16 42.75 -7.65 27.92
CA SER A 16 42.62 -6.47 27.07
C SER A 16 42.23 -6.84 25.62
N GLU A 17 42.98 -7.80 25.03
CA GLU A 17 42.70 -8.29 23.67
C GLU A 17 41.33 -8.93 23.56
N TYR A 18 40.89 -9.69 24.57
CA TYR A 18 39.57 -10.29 24.63
C TYR A 18 38.46 -9.24 24.64
N GLN A 19 38.58 -8.22 25.48
CA GLN A 19 37.59 -7.14 25.56
C GLN A 19 37.54 -6.33 24.26
N GLN A 20 38.68 -6.07 23.64
CA GLN A 20 38.75 -5.39 22.37
C GLN A 20 38.01 -6.19 21.27
N ARG A 21 38.32 -7.48 21.11
CA ARG A 21 37.67 -8.35 20.14
C ARG A 21 36.16 -8.49 20.39
N LYS A 22 35.78 -8.60 21.66
CA LYS A 22 34.35 -8.64 22.04
C LYS A 22 33.62 -7.37 21.61
N THR A 23 34.22 -6.21 21.81
CA THR A 23 33.64 -4.92 21.39
C THR A 23 33.55 -4.81 19.87
N GLU A 24 34.58 -5.23 19.14
CA GLU A 24 34.61 -5.26 17.69
C GLU A 24 33.48 -6.16 17.14
N LEU A 25 33.32 -7.37 17.68
CA LEU A 25 32.27 -8.31 17.28
C LEU A 25 30.88 -7.76 17.54
N HIS A 26 30.67 -7.13 18.70
CA HIS A 26 29.39 -6.47 18.98
C HIS A 26 29.14 -5.33 18.01
N GLY A 27 30.14 -4.53 17.67
CA GLY A 27 30.02 -3.45 16.69
C GLY A 27 29.63 -3.94 15.29
N LEU A 28 30.06 -5.14 14.89
CA LEU A 28 29.68 -5.77 13.62
C LEU A 28 28.31 -6.45 13.71
N GLN A 29 27.96 -7.00 14.86
CA GLN A 29 26.71 -7.74 15.05
C GLN A 29 25.48 -6.83 15.03
N TYR A 30 25.54 -5.66 15.68
CA TYR A 30 24.39 -4.75 15.77
C TYR A 30 23.86 -4.29 14.41
N PRO A 31 24.68 -3.80 13.47
CA PRO A 31 24.17 -3.38 12.16
C PRO A 31 23.56 -4.54 11.36
N LEU A 32 24.06 -5.77 11.52
CA LEU A 32 23.51 -6.94 10.86
C LEU A 32 22.13 -7.31 11.42
N ILE A 33 21.97 -7.27 12.73
CA ILE A 33 20.67 -7.52 13.39
C ILE A 33 19.65 -6.44 12.97
N ASP A 34 20.06 -5.18 12.90
CA ASP A 34 19.17 -4.08 12.45
C ASP A 34 18.77 -4.24 10.98
N ALA A 35 19.72 -4.59 10.12
CA ALA A 35 19.46 -4.88 8.72
C ALA A 35 18.49 -6.07 8.54
N GLN A 36 18.69 -7.15 9.31
CA GLN A 36 17.81 -8.30 9.32
C GLN A 36 16.37 -7.91 9.73
N LYS A 37 16.22 -7.19 10.83
CA LYS A 37 14.90 -6.72 11.30
C LYS A 37 14.19 -5.86 10.27
N LYS A 38 14.91 -4.94 9.62
CA LYS A 38 14.35 -4.09 8.56
C LYS A 38 13.92 -4.93 7.34
N ALA A 39 14.72 -5.92 6.96
CA ALA A 39 14.37 -6.82 5.87
C ALA A 39 13.11 -7.66 6.19
N GLU A 40 13.03 -8.22 7.40
CA GLU A 40 11.86 -8.98 7.87
C GLU A 40 10.59 -8.11 7.91
N GLN A 41 10.68 -6.88 8.40
CA GLN A 41 9.55 -5.95 8.40
C GLN A 41 9.08 -5.63 6.98
N ARG A 42 10.03 -5.41 6.06
CA ARG A 42 9.70 -5.14 4.66
C ARG A 42 9.05 -6.35 3.99
N THR A 43 9.55 -7.55 4.25
CA THR A 43 8.95 -8.80 3.73
C THR A 43 7.53 -8.97 4.22
N LYS A 44 7.28 -8.82 5.53
CA LYS A 44 5.93 -8.90 6.10
C LYS A 44 4.97 -7.85 5.53
N ALA A 45 5.46 -6.63 5.29
CA ALA A 45 4.65 -5.59 4.66
C ALA A 45 4.27 -5.96 3.21
N LEU A 46 5.23 -6.46 2.43
CA LEU A 46 5.00 -6.89 1.06
C LEU A 46 4.07 -8.12 0.99
N GLU A 47 4.22 -9.07 1.88
CA GLU A 47 3.31 -10.24 1.97
C GLU A 47 1.87 -9.81 2.25
N LYS A 48 1.69 -8.89 3.20
CA LYS A 48 0.38 -8.33 3.51
C LYS A 48 -0.24 -7.58 2.32
N ASP A 49 0.58 -6.84 1.57
CA ASP A 49 0.12 -6.13 0.37
C ASP A 49 -0.21 -7.10 -0.77
N LEU A 50 0.58 -8.17 -0.95
CA LEU A 50 0.27 -9.22 -1.91
C LEU A 50 -1.03 -9.93 -1.58
N GLU A 51 -1.24 -10.27 -0.31
CA GLU A 51 -2.48 -10.92 0.12
C GLU A 51 -3.68 -10.01 -0.10
N ARG A 52 -3.57 -8.73 0.24
CA ARG A 52 -4.61 -7.73 -0.02
C ARG A 52 -4.92 -7.61 -1.52
N LYS A 53 -3.89 -7.60 -2.38
CA LYS A 53 -4.07 -7.57 -3.84
C LYS A 53 -4.66 -8.86 -4.41
N ARG A 54 -4.36 -10.02 -3.83
CA ARG A 54 -4.97 -11.31 -4.22
C ARG A 54 -6.44 -11.39 -3.86
N GLN A 55 -6.81 -10.86 -2.70
CA GLN A 55 -8.20 -10.82 -2.24
C GLN A 55 -9.02 -9.74 -2.97
N SER A 56 -8.38 -8.67 -3.41
CA SER A 56 -9.01 -7.66 -4.26
C SER A 56 -9.17 -8.24 -5.66
N LYS A 57 -10.41 -8.54 -6.04
CA LYS A 57 -10.76 -8.94 -7.42
C LYS A 57 -10.51 -7.82 -8.43
N THR A 58 -10.23 -6.63 -7.96
CA THR A 58 -10.07 -5.42 -8.76
C THR A 58 -8.60 -5.06 -8.90
N ARG A 59 -8.19 -4.69 -10.11
CA ARG A 59 -6.84 -4.18 -10.45
C ARG A 59 -6.58 -2.76 -9.93
N ILE A 60 -7.32 -2.34 -8.91
CA ILE A 60 -7.30 -1.00 -8.35
C ILE A 60 -6.17 -0.89 -7.31
N SER A 61 -5.46 0.23 -7.32
CA SER A 61 -4.41 0.50 -6.33
C SER A 61 -5.02 0.72 -4.94
N SER A 62 -4.23 0.47 -3.89
CA SER A 62 -4.65 0.74 -2.50
C SER A 62 -5.09 2.19 -2.29
N ASP A 63 -4.44 3.15 -2.95
CA ASP A 63 -4.75 4.57 -2.84
C ASP A 63 -6.12 4.91 -3.43
N MET A 64 -6.49 4.23 -4.53
CA MET A 64 -7.82 4.37 -5.12
C MET A 64 -8.91 3.77 -4.24
N ASP A 65 -8.66 2.62 -3.62
CA ASP A 65 -9.58 2.02 -2.64
C ASP A 65 -9.76 2.93 -1.42
N GLU A 66 -8.70 3.56 -0.96
CA GLU A 66 -8.75 4.50 0.16
C GLU A 66 -9.55 5.76 -0.19
N ALA A 67 -9.35 6.31 -1.41
CA ALA A 67 -10.15 7.42 -1.93
C ALA A 67 -11.63 7.06 -2.04
N ARG A 68 -11.96 5.89 -2.58
CA ARG A 68 -13.33 5.39 -2.65
C ARG A 68 -13.96 5.28 -1.26
N ASN A 69 -13.24 4.71 -0.31
CA ASN A 69 -13.73 4.57 1.07
C ASN A 69 -13.96 5.93 1.75
N MET A 70 -13.12 6.94 1.48
CA MET A 70 -13.34 8.29 2.00
C MET A 70 -14.60 8.92 1.39
N ILE A 71 -14.80 8.79 0.09
CA ILE A 71 -16.00 9.30 -0.60
C ILE A 71 -17.25 8.58 -0.08
N ALA A 72 -17.20 7.25 0.07
CA ALA A 72 -18.28 6.44 0.61
C ALA A 72 -18.71 6.93 2.00
N ARG A 73 -17.76 7.18 2.89
CA ARG A 73 -18.01 7.72 4.25
C ARG A 73 -18.63 9.11 4.21
N ALA A 74 -18.13 10.00 3.35
CA ALA A 74 -18.64 11.37 3.25
C ALA A 74 -20.06 11.44 2.69
N THR A 75 -20.38 10.55 1.75
CA THR A 75 -21.68 10.51 1.07
C THR A 75 -22.71 9.64 1.77
N GLY A 76 -22.27 8.71 2.63
CA GLY A 76 -23.12 7.70 3.28
C GLY A 76 -23.47 6.52 2.37
N LEU A 77 -22.76 6.35 1.25
CA LEU A 77 -22.94 5.25 0.32
C LEU A 77 -22.01 4.08 0.65
N SER A 78 -22.37 2.89 0.19
CA SER A 78 -21.47 1.73 0.25
C SER A 78 -20.36 1.85 -0.80
N PRO A 79 -19.13 1.38 -0.53
CA PRO A 79 -18.07 1.33 -1.54
C PRO A 79 -18.43 0.55 -2.81
N GLN A 80 -19.36 -0.42 -2.72
CA GLN A 80 -19.85 -1.18 -3.87
C GLN A 80 -20.77 -0.35 -4.78
N GLU A 81 -21.38 0.72 -4.27
CA GLU A 81 -22.21 1.66 -5.04
C GLU A 81 -21.39 2.70 -5.78
N LEU A 82 -20.06 2.71 -5.54
CA LEU A 82 -19.07 3.63 -6.11
C LEU A 82 -18.01 2.87 -6.92
N PRO A 83 -18.38 2.10 -7.96
CA PRO A 83 -17.41 1.37 -8.75
C PRO A 83 -16.56 2.33 -9.58
N TYR A 84 -15.29 1.97 -9.76
CA TYR A 84 -14.46 2.60 -10.78
C TYR A 84 -14.87 2.11 -12.17
N ALA A 85 -14.72 2.95 -13.18
CA ALA A 85 -14.98 2.55 -14.56
C ALA A 85 -14.17 1.31 -14.97
N ALA A 86 -12.93 1.19 -14.49
CA ALA A 86 -12.09 0.02 -14.70
C ALA A 86 -12.67 -1.30 -14.17
N GLU A 87 -13.55 -1.25 -13.18
CA GLU A 87 -14.21 -2.44 -12.61
C GLU A 87 -15.37 -2.94 -13.47
N LEU A 88 -15.91 -2.07 -14.31
CA LEU A 88 -17.06 -2.35 -15.19
C LEU A 88 -16.64 -2.56 -16.66
N MET A 89 -15.36 -2.33 -16.97
CA MET A 89 -14.80 -2.48 -18.32
C MET A 89 -13.91 -3.70 -18.38
N ASP A 90 -14.17 -4.58 -19.32
CA ASP A 90 -13.27 -5.69 -19.65
C ASP A 90 -13.15 -5.81 -21.17
N VAL A 91 -12.03 -6.37 -21.60
CA VAL A 91 -11.76 -6.67 -23.01
C VAL A 91 -12.18 -8.11 -23.22
N GLY A 92 -13.10 -8.34 -24.18
CA GLY A 92 -13.53 -9.68 -24.53
C GLY A 92 -12.33 -10.55 -24.97
N GLU A 93 -12.43 -11.84 -24.73
CA GLU A 93 -11.36 -12.81 -25.04
C GLU A 93 -10.94 -12.76 -26.52
N GLU A 94 -11.89 -12.46 -27.40
CA GLU A 94 -11.67 -12.31 -28.83
C GLU A 94 -10.81 -11.10 -29.20
N ASN A 95 -10.63 -10.14 -28.30
CA ASN A 95 -9.87 -8.90 -28.50
C ASN A 95 -8.68 -8.77 -27.53
N GLU A 96 -8.20 -9.87 -26.98
CA GLU A 96 -7.12 -9.89 -25.98
C GLU A 96 -5.82 -9.20 -26.49
N GLU A 97 -5.54 -9.26 -27.76
CA GLU A 97 -4.40 -8.57 -28.40
C GLU A 97 -4.44 -7.05 -28.22
N TRP A 98 -5.64 -6.47 -28.11
CA TRP A 98 -5.86 -5.03 -27.92
C TRP A 98 -5.84 -4.59 -26.45
N ARG A 99 -5.81 -5.53 -25.51
CA ARG A 99 -5.88 -5.25 -24.06
C ARG A 99 -4.87 -4.19 -23.63
N THR A 100 -3.63 -4.29 -24.09
CA THR A 100 -2.57 -3.33 -23.74
C THR A 100 -2.87 -1.94 -24.31
N ALA A 101 -3.25 -1.86 -25.58
CA ALA A 101 -3.59 -0.60 -26.22
C ALA A 101 -4.81 0.07 -25.57
N MET A 102 -5.85 -0.71 -25.26
CA MET A 102 -7.03 -0.24 -24.57
C MET A 102 -6.73 0.27 -23.15
N ASN A 103 -5.90 -0.44 -22.38
CA ASN A 103 -5.48 0.00 -21.05
C ASN A 103 -4.73 1.33 -21.10
N VAL A 104 -3.96 1.59 -22.14
CA VAL A 104 -3.28 2.88 -22.34
C VAL A 104 -4.27 3.96 -22.73
N ALA A 105 -5.14 3.68 -23.70
CA ALA A 105 -6.12 4.64 -24.22
C ALA A 105 -7.15 5.08 -23.16
N TYR A 106 -7.62 4.14 -22.34
CA TYR A 106 -8.66 4.38 -21.33
C TYR A 106 -8.11 4.62 -19.93
N ARG A 107 -6.81 4.82 -19.77
CA ARG A 107 -6.18 5.01 -18.46
C ARG A 107 -6.82 6.12 -17.62
N SER A 108 -7.19 7.23 -18.24
CA SER A 108 -7.86 8.35 -17.56
C SER A 108 -9.27 8.01 -17.14
N LEU A 109 -10.01 7.23 -17.94
CA LEU A 109 -11.36 6.78 -17.61
C LEU A 109 -11.34 5.70 -16.52
N ALA A 110 -10.33 4.86 -16.49
CA ALA A 110 -10.20 3.78 -15.52
C ALA A 110 -10.27 4.27 -14.05
N THR A 111 -9.81 5.50 -13.80
CA THR A 111 -9.76 6.12 -12.48
C THR A 111 -11.02 6.93 -12.12
N VAL A 112 -12.02 6.92 -12.99
CA VAL A 112 -13.29 7.63 -12.75
C VAL A 112 -14.20 6.77 -11.88
N ILE A 113 -14.71 7.33 -10.78
CA ILE A 113 -15.75 6.70 -9.97
C ILE A 113 -17.11 7.00 -10.62
N LEU A 114 -17.90 5.96 -10.80
CA LEU A 114 -19.24 6.06 -11.33
C LEU A 114 -20.25 6.13 -10.19
N VAL A 115 -21.13 7.12 -10.26
CA VAL A 115 -22.19 7.35 -9.28
C VAL A 115 -23.53 7.18 -9.98
N ASP A 116 -24.44 6.46 -9.37
CA ASP A 116 -25.80 6.31 -9.92
C ASP A 116 -26.53 7.65 -9.87
N SER A 117 -27.33 7.93 -10.89
CA SER A 117 -28.09 9.19 -11.01
C SER A 117 -29.06 9.45 -9.85
N CYS A 118 -29.52 8.39 -9.18
CA CYS A 118 -30.36 8.54 -7.98
C CYS A 118 -29.62 9.18 -6.80
N HIS A 119 -28.31 9.09 -6.75
CA HIS A 119 -27.48 9.69 -5.71
C HIS A 119 -26.85 11.03 -6.12
N GLU A 120 -27.12 11.52 -7.33
CA GLU A 120 -26.53 12.74 -7.88
C GLU A 120 -26.83 13.97 -7.00
N ASN A 121 -28.07 14.04 -6.48
CA ASN A 121 -28.52 15.17 -5.67
C ASN A 121 -27.73 15.29 -4.36
N GLY A 122 -26.96 16.40 -4.22
CA GLY A 122 -26.15 16.68 -3.03
C GLY A 122 -24.84 15.90 -2.94
N PHE A 123 -24.55 14.98 -3.86
CA PHE A 123 -23.32 14.20 -3.85
C PHE A 123 -22.06 15.10 -3.95
N ALA A 124 -22.04 16.01 -4.93
CA ALA A 124 -20.94 16.93 -5.13
C ALA A 124 -20.67 17.81 -3.89
N ALA A 125 -21.75 18.30 -3.23
CA ALA A 125 -21.63 19.09 -2.01
C ALA A 125 -21.03 18.31 -0.84
N LYS A 126 -21.35 17.03 -0.71
CA LYS A 126 -20.77 16.15 0.33
C LYS A 126 -19.29 15.84 0.04
N VAL A 127 -18.94 15.57 -1.21
CA VAL A 127 -17.56 15.30 -1.61
C VAL A 127 -16.67 16.52 -1.46
N SER A 128 -17.19 17.75 -1.73
CA SER A 128 -16.43 18.98 -1.57
C SER A 128 -16.05 19.30 -0.11
N GLN A 129 -16.66 18.63 0.86
CA GLN A 129 -16.32 18.77 2.29
C GLN A 129 -15.11 17.92 2.70
N ILE A 130 -14.63 17.03 1.83
CA ILE A 130 -13.44 16.22 2.10
C ILE A 130 -12.22 17.16 2.03
N PRO A 131 -11.37 17.24 3.09
CA PRO A 131 -10.23 18.13 3.12
C PRO A 131 -9.24 17.81 2.01
N PRO A 132 -8.67 18.82 1.33
CA PRO A 132 -7.62 18.62 0.34
C PRO A 132 -6.37 18.07 1.00
N GLY A 133 -5.90 16.92 0.55
CA GLY A 133 -4.69 16.27 1.08
C GLY A 133 -4.86 14.80 1.43
N GLY A 134 -6.06 14.28 1.44
CA GLY A 134 -6.35 12.89 1.76
C GLY A 134 -6.77 12.01 0.59
N ALA A 135 -7.18 12.61 -0.52
CA ALA A 135 -7.64 11.82 -1.67
C ALA A 135 -6.78 12.10 -2.91
N PRO A 136 -6.35 11.07 -3.66
CA PRO A 136 -5.84 11.26 -5.01
C PRO A 136 -6.91 11.96 -5.85
N THR A 137 -6.46 12.72 -6.86
CA THR A 137 -7.37 13.43 -7.79
C THR A 137 -8.24 12.42 -8.52
N THR A 138 -9.40 12.13 -7.94
CA THR A 138 -10.36 11.16 -8.50
C THR A 138 -11.42 11.94 -9.26
N GLN A 139 -11.61 11.60 -10.52
CA GLN A 139 -12.69 12.15 -11.32
C GLN A 139 -14.00 11.42 -10.99
N LEU A 140 -15.09 12.15 -11.00
CA LEU A 140 -16.43 11.64 -10.75
C LEU A 140 -17.26 11.77 -12.02
N ALA A 141 -18.00 10.74 -12.36
CA ALA A 141 -18.97 10.76 -13.44
C ALA A 141 -20.30 10.13 -12.98
N VAL A 142 -21.39 10.71 -13.44
CA VAL A 142 -22.74 10.21 -13.14
C VAL A 142 -23.11 9.14 -14.14
N ARG A 143 -23.47 7.95 -13.65
CA ARG A 143 -24.02 6.86 -14.44
C ARG A 143 -25.54 6.94 -14.43
N ARG A 144 -26.14 7.15 -15.58
CA ARG A 144 -27.60 7.04 -15.72
C ARG A 144 -28.00 5.56 -15.85
N HIS A 145 -28.79 5.08 -14.94
CA HIS A 145 -29.38 3.76 -14.99
C HIS A 145 -30.86 3.89 -15.41
N GLU A 146 -31.27 3.01 -16.28
CA GLU A 146 -32.70 2.99 -16.74
C GLU A 146 -33.68 2.38 -15.71
N ARG A 147 -33.12 1.83 -14.60
CA ARG A 147 -33.97 1.28 -13.53
C ARG A 147 -34.21 2.32 -12.45
N PRO A 148 -35.44 2.45 -11.94
CA PRO A 148 -35.72 3.29 -10.79
C PRO A 148 -34.95 2.76 -9.59
N CYS A 149 -34.37 3.67 -8.80
CA CYS A 149 -33.72 3.33 -7.54
C CYS A 149 -34.79 2.66 -6.65
N GLY A 150 -34.55 1.39 -6.29
CA GLY A 150 -35.42 0.69 -5.37
C GLY A 150 -35.44 1.40 -4.02
N GLY A 151 -36.59 1.72 -3.50
CA GLY A 151 -36.82 2.22 -2.17
C GLY A 151 -36.58 1.17 -1.10
#